data_67e5e11aa899de903435d5281eedf74f
#
_entry.id   67e5e11aa899de903435d5281eedf74f
#
_cell.length_a   1.000
_cell.length_b   1.000
_cell.length_c   1.000
_cell.angle_alpha   90.00
_cell.angle_beta   90.00
_cell.angle_gamma   90.00
#
_symmetry.space_group_name_H-M   'P 1'
#
loop_
_entity.id
_entity.type
_entity.pdbx_description
1 polymer ?
#
loop_
_entity_poly.entity_id
_entity_poly.type
_entity_poly.pdbx_seq_one_letter_code
_entity_poly.pdbx_strand_id
1 'polypeptide(L)'
;MSAAMNETAKPKNVTKVKKAIDLGKGLKGKDKEITKADITRQMWPLVKDESREVIVDAFVKGAGLTPMGAQTYFYNCRRAS
;
A
#
# COMPACT_ATOMS: atom_id res chain seq x y z
N MET A 1 18.68 10.13 -13.78
CA MET A 1 17.45 10.49 -13.33
C MET A 1 16.97 9.72 -12.18
N SER A 2 16.83 10.42 -11.17
CA SER A 2 16.34 9.79 -9.95
C SER A 2 14.96 9.21 -10.15
N ALA A 3 14.19 9.78 -11.02
CA ALA A 3 12.85 9.28 -11.25
C ALA A 3 12.83 7.84 -11.72
N ALA A 4 13.86 7.44 -12.43
CA ALA A 4 13.92 6.10 -12.96
C ALA A 4 13.91 5.05 -11.86
N MET A 5 14.42 5.39 -10.71
CA MET A 5 14.48 4.43 -9.63
C MET A 5 13.13 4.11 -9.06
N ASN A 6 12.20 5.02 -9.24
CA ASN A 6 10.88 4.81 -8.68
C ASN A 6 9.96 4.10 -9.62
N GLU A 7 10.46 3.75 -10.78
CA GLU A 7 9.63 3.16 -11.79
C GLU A 7 9.95 1.74 -12.04
N THR A 8 10.47 1.09 -11.02
CA THR A 8 10.80 -0.30 -11.12
C THR A 8 9.58 -1.13 -11.42
N ALA A 9 8.40 -0.68 -11.00
CA ALA A 9 7.18 -1.42 -11.25
C ALA A 9 6.06 -0.46 -11.56
N LYS A 10 5.32 -0.76 -12.61
CA LYS A 10 4.14 0.01 -12.96
C LYS A 10 2.91 -0.80 -12.57
N PRO A 11 1.92 -0.16 -11.97
CA PRO A 11 0.71 -0.88 -11.58
C PRO A 11 -0.04 -1.41 -12.80
N LYS A 12 -0.58 -2.60 -12.66
CA LYS A 12 -1.42 -3.18 -13.69
C LYS A 12 -2.74 -2.42 -13.77
N ASN A 13 -3.21 -1.96 -12.63
CA ASN A 13 -4.45 -1.20 -12.56
C ASN A 13 -4.21 0.05 -11.74
N VAL A 14 -3.84 1.12 -12.41
CA VAL A 14 -3.53 2.39 -11.77
C VAL A 14 -4.72 2.91 -10.96
N THR A 15 -5.92 2.73 -11.47
CA THR A 15 -7.12 3.21 -10.80
C THR A 15 -7.29 2.55 -9.45
N LYS A 16 -7.15 1.23 -9.38
CA LYS A 16 -7.30 0.52 -8.12
C LYS A 16 -6.20 0.88 -7.13
N VAL A 17 -4.97 1.00 -7.62
CA VAL A 17 -3.86 1.38 -6.76
C VAL A 17 -4.09 2.77 -6.19
N LYS A 18 -4.53 3.69 -7.02
CA LYS A 18 -4.82 5.04 -6.57
C LYS A 18 -5.94 5.05 -5.53
N LYS A 19 -6.98 4.26 -5.76
CA LYS A 19 -8.07 4.15 -4.80
C LYS A 19 -7.57 3.58 -3.48
N ALA A 20 -6.68 2.61 -3.53
CA ALA A 20 -6.13 2.04 -2.31
C ALA A 20 -5.34 3.08 -1.53
N ILE A 21 -4.52 3.85 -2.21
CA ILE A 21 -3.73 4.90 -1.56
C ILE A 21 -4.66 5.94 -0.95
N ASP A 22 -5.67 6.37 -1.70
CA ASP A 22 -6.62 7.35 -1.19
C ASP A 22 -7.39 6.81 0.01
N LEU A 23 -7.79 5.55 -0.05
CA LEU A 23 -8.47 4.89 1.06
C LEU A 23 -7.58 4.88 2.29
N GLY A 24 -6.31 4.51 2.13
CA GLY A 24 -5.38 4.49 3.25
C GLY A 24 -5.21 5.86 3.87
N LYS A 25 -5.04 6.88 3.04
CA LYS A 25 -4.91 8.25 3.54
C LYS A 25 -6.16 8.70 4.26
N GLY A 26 -7.32 8.35 3.72
CA GLY A 26 -8.59 8.71 4.34
C GLY A 26 -8.77 8.05 5.70
N LEU A 27 -8.46 6.77 5.80
CA LEU A 27 -8.57 6.06 7.07
C LEU A 27 -7.61 6.62 8.10
N LYS A 28 -6.40 6.91 7.67
CA LYS A 28 -5.39 7.47 8.57
C LYS A 28 -5.81 8.83 9.11
N GLY A 29 -6.48 9.63 8.29
CA GLY A 29 -6.90 10.95 8.71
C GLY A 29 -8.19 10.96 9.51
N LYS A 30 -9.07 9.97 9.26
CA LYS A 30 -10.38 9.94 9.87
C LYS A 30 -10.40 9.32 11.26
N ASP A 31 -9.66 8.26 11.44
CA ASP A 31 -9.75 7.47 12.66
C ASP A 31 -8.38 7.34 13.28
N LYS A 32 -8.18 8.04 14.39
CA LYS A 32 -6.90 8.02 15.06
C LYS A 32 -6.61 6.68 15.73
N GLU A 33 -7.64 5.89 15.95
CA GLU A 33 -7.48 4.60 16.59
C GLU A 33 -7.21 3.47 15.63
N ILE A 34 -7.37 3.74 14.34
CA ILE A 34 -7.11 2.70 13.35
C ILE A 34 -5.61 2.43 13.28
N THR A 35 -5.24 1.17 13.29
CA THR A 35 -3.83 0.80 13.23
C THR A 35 -3.37 0.74 11.77
N LYS A 36 -2.06 0.83 11.57
CA LYS A 36 -1.50 0.69 10.25
C LYS A 36 -1.81 -0.67 9.66
N ALA A 37 -1.86 -1.69 10.51
CA ALA A 37 -2.23 -3.03 10.07
C ALA A 37 -3.64 -3.05 9.49
N ASP A 38 -4.57 -2.37 10.15
CA ASP A 38 -5.94 -2.31 9.66
C ASP A 38 -6.01 -1.58 8.32
N ILE A 39 -5.26 -0.49 8.21
CA ILE A 39 -5.23 0.27 6.96
C ILE A 39 -4.73 -0.59 5.81
N THR A 40 -3.61 -1.27 6.01
CA THR A 40 -3.05 -2.11 4.95
C THR A 40 -3.97 -3.26 4.62
N ARG A 41 -4.66 -3.80 5.61
CA ARG A 41 -5.60 -4.89 5.38
C ARG A 41 -6.76 -4.44 4.50
N GLN A 42 -7.22 -3.21 4.68
CA GLN A 42 -8.28 -2.67 3.86
C GLN A 42 -7.80 -2.29 2.46
N MET A 43 -6.54 -1.90 2.33
CA MET A 43 -5.97 -1.61 1.02
C MET A 43 -5.69 -2.89 0.23
N TRP A 44 -5.45 -3.99 0.91
CA TRP A 44 -4.99 -5.24 0.29
C TRP A 44 -5.87 -5.71 -0.88
N PRO A 45 -7.22 -5.78 -0.74
CA PRO A 45 -8.04 -6.26 -1.84
C PRO A 45 -7.89 -5.46 -3.12
N LEU A 46 -7.51 -4.20 -2.99
CA LEU A 46 -7.37 -3.33 -4.16
C LEU A 46 -6.01 -3.48 -4.84
N VAL A 47 -5.01 -3.96 -4.12
CA VAL A 47 -3.64 -4.02 -4.64
C VAL A 47 -3.07 -5.43 -4.70
N LYS A 48 -3.81 -6.43 -4.23
CA LYS A 48 -3.27 -7.79 -4.10
C LYS A 48 -2.80 -8.40 -5.42
N ASP A 49 -3.36 -7.94 -6.53
CA ASP A 49 -3.00 -8.45 -7.84
C ASP A 49 -1.79 -7.76 -8.44
N GLU A 50 -1.28 -6.74 -7.76
CA GLU A 50 -0.12 -6.01 -8.23
C GLU A 50 1.16 -6.69 -7.78
N SER A 51 2.28 -6.24 -8.34
CA SER A 51 3.57 -6.76 -7.93
C SER A 51 3.89 -6.29 -6.51
N ARG A 52 4.83 -7.00 -5.87
CA ARG A 52 5.25 -6.64 -4.52
C ARG A 52 5.68 -5.18 -4.44
N GLU A 53 6.43 -4.73 -5.43
CA GLU A 53 6.93 -3.35 -5.41
C GLU A 53 5.80 -2.34 -5.43
N VAL A 54 4.79 -2.59 -6.24
CA VAL A 54 3.64 -1.70 -6.31
C VAL A 54 2.88 -1.70 -4.99
N ILE A 55 2.68 -2.88 -4.41
CA ILE A 55 1.95 -3.00 -3.15
C ILE A 55 2.69 -2.30 -2.03
N VAL A 56 4.00 -2.51 -1.94
CA VAL A 56 4.81 -1.87 -0.90
C VAL A 56 4.76 -0.36 -1.06
N ASP A 57 4.89 0.11 -2.29
CA ASP A 57 4.83 1.54 -2.56
C ASP A 57 3.47 2.13 -2.15
N ALA A 58 2.40 1.43 -2.47
CA ALA A 58 1.05 1.87 -2.09
C ALA A 58 0.90 1.94 -0.57
N PHE A 59 1.45 0.97 0.14
CA PHE A 59 1.40 0.98 1.60
C PHE A 59 2.18 2.16 2.17
N VAL A 60 3.35 2.45 1.60
CA VAL A 60 4.13 3.61 2.04
C VAL A 60 3.33 4.89 1.86
N LYS A 61 2.72 5.05 0.71
CA LYS A 61 1.99 6.27 0.39
C LYS A 61 0.65 6.37 1.09
N GLY A 62 -0.07 5.26 1.17
CA GLY A 62 -1.41 5.27 1.74
C GLY A 62 -1.43 5.17 3.24
N ALA A 63 -0.70 4.22 3.80
CA ALA A 63 -0.71 3.99 5.24
C ALA A 63 0.35 4.78 5.98
N GLY A 64 1.23 5.46 5.26
CA GLY A 64 2.28 6.26 5.90
C GLY A 64 3.37 5.42 6.53
N LEU A 65 3.66 4.28 5.93
CA LEU A 65 4.67 3.37 6.45
C LEU A 65 6.04 3.67 5.90
N THR A 66 7.07 3.24 6.63
CA THR A 66 8.41 3.22 6.08
C THR A 66 8.49 2.07 5.07
N PRO A 67 9.46 2.09 4.15
CA PRO A 67 9.59 0.97 3.20
C PRO A 67 9.74 -0.38 3.87
N MET A 68 10.49 -0.43 4.98
CA MET A 68 10.65 -1.69 5.72
C MET A 68 9.35 -2.14 6.34
N GLY A 69 8.63 -1.21 6.98
CA GLY A 69 7.34 -1.52 7.57
C GLY A 69 6.33 -1.96 6.53
N ALA A 70 6.35 -1.30 5.37
CA ALA A 70 5.44 -1.66 4.30
C ALA A 70 5.69 -3.09 3.81
N GLN A 71 6.94 -3.50 3.72
CA GLN A 71 7.26 -4.87 3.34
C GLN A 71 6.76 -5.87 4.36
N THR A 72 6.90 -5.55 5.62
CA THR A 72 6.41 -6.42 6.70
C THR A 72 4.90 -6.61 6.58
N TYR A 73 4.17 -5.51 6.38
CA TYR A 73 2.72 -5.61 6.25
C TYR A 73 2.33 -6.31 4.96
N PHE A 74 3.10 -6.14 3.91
CA PHE A 74 2.85 -6.88 2.67
C PHE A 74 2.89 -8.39 2.94
N TYR A 75 3.93 -8.87 3.61
CA TYR A 75 4.04 -10.28 3.89
C TYR A 75 2.92 -10.75 4.82
N ASN A 76 2.56 -9.93 5.79
CA ASN A 76 1.47 -10.29 6.70
C ASN A 76 0.14 -10.42 5.95
N CYS A 77 -0.17 -9.49 5.08
CA CYS A 77 -1.40 -9.56 4.30
C CYS A 77 -1.41 -10.76 3.36
N ARG A 78 -0.27 -11.00 2.72
CA ARG A 78 -0.15 -12.11 1.81
C ARG A 78 -0.34 -13.44 2.52
N ARG A 79 0.20 -13.55 3.71
CA ARG A 79 0.07 -14.77 4.49
C ARG A 79 -1.37 -14.98 4.96
N ALA A 80 -2.05 -13.91 5.28
CA ALA A 80 -3.41 -13.98 5.80
C ALA A 80 -4.46 -14.24 4.72
N SER A 81 -4.15 -13.93 3.46
CA SER A 81 -5.15 -14.07 2.40
C SER A 81 -5.17 -15.45 1.72
#